data_9d17c2f22497e078fbff26b4d7bc0ce5
#
_entry.id   9d17c2f22497e078fbff26b4d7bc0ce5
#
_cell.length_a   1.000
_cell.length_b   1.000
_cell.length_c   1.000
_cell.angle_alpha   90.00
_cell.angle_beta   90.00
_cell.angle_gamma   90.00
#
_symmetry.space_group_name_H-M   'P 1'
#
loop_
_entity.id
_entity.type
_entity.pdbx_description
1 polymer ?
#
loop_
_entity_poly.entity_id
_entity_poly.type
_entity_poly.pdbx_seq_one_letter_code
_entity_poly.pdbx_strand_id
1 'polypeptide(L)'
;MTTQAIAGSCLCGAVKFAVTPPFAAFRYCHCSRCQKATGAAHAANAFLPAAQFKWLAGESLTKRFNLPGAKRFAVAFCTQCGTRVPHKTGENMLIPAGLLDRDPGARPENSIFWKYKAAWYVPPQDMPKFDELG
;
A
#
# COMPACT_ATOMS: atom_id res chain seq x y z
N MET A 1 -12.56 15.77 -14.43
CA MET A 1 -11.94 15.35 -13.18
C MET A 1 -12.94 14.65 -12.28
N THR A 2 -12.59 13.51 -11.74
CA THR A 2 -13.53 12.77 -10.92
C THR A 2 -13.09 12.72 -9.46
N THR A 3 -14.07 12.88 -8.56
CA THR A 3 -13.90 12.63 -7.14
C THR A 3 -14.62 11.35 -6.72
N GLN A 4 -14.95 10.51 -7.71
CA GLN A 4 -15.65 9.27 -7.47
C GLN A 4 -14.80 8.34 -6.61
N ALA A 5 -15.45 7.69 -5.65
CA ALA A 5 -14.78 6.76 -4.75
C ALA A 5 -14.19 5.58 -5.51
N ILE A 6 -13.07 5.10 -5.02
CA ILE A 6 -12.35 3.94 -5.57
C ILE A 6 -12.39 2.85 -4.53
N ALA A 7 -12.94 1.71 -4.90
CA ALA A 7 -13.00 0.56 -4.00
C ALA A 7 -11.69 -0.22 -4.02
N GLY A 8 -11.44 -0.93 -2.93
CA GLY A 8 -10.31 -1.85 -2.83
C GLY A 8 -10.63 -2.96 -1.87
N SER A 9 -9.83 -4.02 -1.89
CA SER A 9 -10.03 -5.16 -1.02
C SER A 9 -8.76 -5.96 -0.81
N CYS A 10 -8.76 -6.80 0.23
CA CYS A 10 -7.72 -7.80 0.43
C CYS A 10 -7.90 -8.96 -0.55
N LEU A 11 -6.92 -9.85 -0.58
CA LEU A 11 -6.92 -10.96 -1.53
C LEU A 11 -8.15 -11.87 -1.38
N CYS A 12 -8.57 -12.19 -0.15
CA CYS A 12 -9.72 -13.05 0.05
C CYS A 12 -11.06 -12.31 -0.10
N GLY A 13 -11.02 -10.97 -0.21
CA GLY A 13 -12.20 -10.16 -0.40
C GLY A 13 -13.01 -9.85 0.86
N ALA A 14 -12.61 -10.37 2.02
CA ALA A 14 -13.37 -10.13 3.25
C ALA A 14 -13.22 -8.71 3.77
N VAL A 15 -12.06 -8.09 3.57
CA VAL A 15 -11.81 -6.71 3.98
C VAL A 15 -12.00 -5.82 2.74
N LYS A 16 -12.93 -4.87 2.85
CA LYS A 16 -13.26 -3.96 1.75
C LYS A 16 -13.25 -2.53 2.24
N PHE A 17 -12.83 -1.64 1.38
CA PHE A 17 -12.76 -0.21 1.70
C PHE A 17 -13.01 0.63 0.46
N ALA A 18 -13.16 1.93 0.66
CA ALA A 18 -13.25 2.89 -0.43
C ALA A 18 -12.45 4.13 -0.06
N VAL A 19 -11.82 4.73 -1.06
CA VAL A 19 -11.10 5.99 -0.90
C VAL A 19 -11.64 7.00 -1.89
N THR A 20 -11.62 8.27 -1.49
CA THR A 20 -12.06 9.37 -2.35
C THR A 20 -10.85 10.26 -2.63
N PRO A 21 -10.39 10.35 -3.90
CA PRO A 21 -9.28 11.24 -4.25
C PRO A 21 -9.60 12.69 -3.88
N PRO A 22 -8.60 13.56 -3.81
CA PRO A 22 -7.22 13.38 -4.27
C PRO A 22 -6.33 12.73 -3.22
N PHE A 23 -5.26 12.10 -3.70
CA PHE A 23 -4.22 11.55 -2.84
C PHE A 23 -3.24 12.65 -2.43
N ALA A 24 -2.74 12.55 -1.22
CA ALA A 24 -1.73 13.48 -0.72
C ALA A 24 -0.33 13.12 -1.18
N ALA A 25 -0.06 11.82 -1.36
CA ALA A 25 1.24 11.34 -1.81
C ALA A 25 1.10 9.91 -2.31
N PHE A 26 2.02 9.50 -3.18
CA PHE A 26 2.11 8.14 -3.68
C PHE A 26 3.59 7.84 -3.91
N ARG A 27 4.14 6.84 -3.21
CA ARG A 27 5.58 6.59 -3.19
C ARG A 27 5.89 5.11 -3.18
N TYR A 28 7.05 4.79 -3.78
CA TYR A 28 7.71 3.51 -3.53
C TYR A 28 8.67 3.70 -2.37
N CYS A 29 8.63 2.82 -1.38
CA CYS A 29 9.51 2.90 -0.23
C CYS A 29 10.44 1.69 -0.19
N HIS A 30 11.74 1.95 -0.27
CA HIS A 30 12.79 0.92 -0.33
C HIS A 30 13.44 0.65 1.02
N CYS A 31 12.93 1.18 2.11
CA CYS A 31 13.55 0.97 3.41
C CYS A 31 13.48 -0.52 3.82
N SER A 32 14.37 -0.91 4.71
CA SER A 32 14.45 -2.30 5.15
C SER A 32 13.15 -2.80 5.80
N ARG A 33 12.44 -1.91 6.49
CA ARG A 33 11.16 -2.27 7.12
C ARG A 33 10.10 -2.55 6.09
N CYS A 34 10.01 -1.74 5.04
CA CYS A 34 9.07 -1.96 3.96
C CYS A 34 9.41 -3.24 3.20
N GLN A 35 10.70 -3.51 2.98
CA GLN A 35 11.11 -4.77 2.36
C GLN A 35 10.63 -5.97 3.20
N LYS A 36 10.87 -5.93 4.51
CA LYS A 36 10.45 -7.02 5.40
C LYS A 36 8.94 -7.15 5.47
N ALA A 37 8.24 -6.03 5.54
CA ALA A 37 6.78 -6.04 5.68
C ALA A 37 6.08 -6.56 4.44
N THR A 38 6.66 -6.34 3.26
CA THR A 38 6.04 -6.73 1.98
C THR A 38 6.64 -7.99 1.38
N GLY A 39 7.85 -8.37 1.81
CA GLY A 39 8.59 -9.44 1.15
C GLY A 39 8.98 -9.08 -0.27
N ALA A 40 9.14 -7.79 -0.56
CA ALA A 40 9.42 -7.29 -1.91
C ALA A 40 10.53 -6.25 -1.84
N ALA A 41 10.95 -5.77 -3.01
CA ALA A 41 11.99 -4.74 -3.08
C ALA A 41 11.55 -3.43 -2.44
N HIS A 42 10.25 -3.13 -2.52
CA HIS A 42 9.70 -1.89 -1.98
C HIS A 42 8.20 -2.02 -1.75
N ALA A 43 7.68 -1.15 -0.90
CA ALA A 43 6.25 -0.97 -0.78
C ALA A 43 5.77 0.04 -1.83
N ALA A 44 4.48 -0.01 -2.16
CA ALA A 44 3.83 0.99 -3.02
C ALA A 44 2.72 1.61 -2.16
N ASN A 45 3.02 2.76 -1.58
CA ASN A 45 2.16 3.39 -0.57
C ASN A 45 1.52 4.65 -1.10
N ALA A 46 0.20 4.66 -1.12
CA ALA A 46 -0.56 5.87 -1.39
C ALA A 46 -1.11 6.42 -0.07
N PHE A 47 -1.17 7.73 0.03
CA PHE A 47 -1.62 8.39 1.27
C PHE A 47 -2.74 9.36 0.93
N LEU A 48 -3.74 9.43 1.80
CA LEU A 48 -4.77 10.47 1.71
C LEU A 48 -5.31 10.75 3.12
N PRO A 49 -5.93 11.92 3.33
CA PRO A 49 -6.50 12.23 4.65
C PRO A 49 -7.48 11.15 5.10
N ALA A 50 -7.47 10.84 6.38
CA ALA A 50 -8.32 9.79 6.93
C ALA A 50 -9.80 10.04 6.65
N ALA A 51 -10.21 11.31 6.55
CA ALA A 51 -11.61 11.64 6.24
C ALA A 51 -12.04 11.20 4.84
N GLN A 52 -11.09 10.91 3.95
CA GLN A 52 -11.36 10.45 2.58
C GLN A 52 -11.35 8.92 2.48
N PHE A 53 -11.27 8.23 3.60
CA PHE A 53 -11.23 6.77 3.67
C PHE A 53 -12.46 6.23 4.40
N LYS A 54 -12.93 5.08 3.96
CA LYS A 54 -14.10 4.44 4.56
C LYS A 54 -13.98 2.93 4.49
N TRP A 55 -14.12 2.25 5.62
CA TRP A 55 -14.26 0.81 5.63
C TRP A 55 -15.65 0.45 5.10
N LEU A 56 -15.71 -0.57 4.22
CA LEU A 56 -16.98 -1.07 3.71
C LEU A 56 -17.33 -2.43 4.32
N ALA A 57 -16.34 -3.25 4.64
CA ALA A 57 -16.57 -4.55 5.25
C ALA A 57 -15.26 -5.05 5.88
N GLY A 58 -15.39 -5.87 6.89
CA GLY A 58 -14.26 -6.65 7.40
C GLY A 58 -13.27 -5.89 8.26
N GLU A 59 -13.59 -4.70 8.71
CA GLU A 59 -12.67 -3.97 9.58
C GLU A 59 -12.28 -4.82 10.80
N SER A 60 -13.22 -5.56 11.36
CA SER A 60 -12.97 -6.40 12.54
C SER A 60 -12.04 -7.58 12.27
N LEU A 61 -11.80 -7.89 10.99
CA LEU A 61 -10.84 -8.94 10.61
C LEU A 61 -9.42 -8.42 10.51
N THR A 62 -9.22 -7.12 10.61
CA THR A 62 -7.89 -6.53 10.49
C THR A 62 -7.17 -6.53 11.82
N LYS A 63 -5.86 -6.68 11.75
CA LYS A 63 -5.01 -6.58 12.93
C LYS A 63 -3.84 -5.66 12.60
N ARG A 64 -3.50 -4.82 13.56
CA ARG A 64 -2.39 -3.88 13.42
C ARG A 64 -1.18 -4.37 14.20
N PHE A 65 -0.02 -4.30 13.58
CA PHE A 65 1.25 -4.57 14.22
C PHE A 65 2.07 -3.28 14.25
N ASN A 66 2.38 -2.81 15.45
CA ASN A 66 3.26 -1.66 15.62
C ASN A 66 4.65 -2.18 15.92
N LEU A 67 5.63 -1.79 15.10
CA LEU A 67 6.99 -2.29 15.25
C LEU A 67 7.61 -1.76 16.54
N PRO A 68 8.02 -2.63 17.48
CA PRO A 68 8.68 -2.17 18.70
C PRO A 68 9.95 -1.37 18.36
N GLY A 69 10.16 -0.27 19.08
CA GLY A 69 11.34 0.56 18.89
C GLY A 69 11.25 1.54 17.74
N ALA A 70 10.24 1.46 16.91
CA ALA A 70 10.03 2.42 15.83
C ALA A 70 9.12 3.54 16.29
N LYS A 71 9.35 4.75 15.78
CA LYS A 71 8.51 5.89 16.15
C LYS A 71 7.13 5.78 15.53
N ARG A 72 7.04 5.31 14.28
CA ARG A 72 5.78 5.34 13.53
C ARG A 72 5.54 4.14 12.64
N PHE A 73 6.44 3.17 12.61
CA PHE A 73 6.27 2.07 11.66
C PHE A 73 5.23 1.08 12.16
N ALA A 74 4.23 0.85 11.33
CA ALA A 74 3.19 -0.12 11.59
C ALA A 74 2.73 -0.73 10.28
N VAL A 75 2.09 -1.88 10.37
CA VAL A 75 1.37 -2.50 9.27
C VAL A 75 0.04 -3.00 9.81
N ALA A 76 -0.94 -3.14 8.93
CA ALA A 76 -2.18 -3.82 9.26
C ALA A 76 -2.39 -4.93 8.24
N PHE A 77 -3.11 -5.97 8.61
CA PHE A 77 -3.30 -7.10 7.70
C PHE A 77 -4.64 -7.77 7.98
N CYS A 78 -5.14 -8.45 6.94
CA CYS A 78 -6.33 -9.27 7.05
C CYS A 78 -5.95 -10.57 7.76
N THR A 79 -6.67 -10.91 8.83
CA THR A 79 -6.35 -12.11 9.61
C THR A 79 -6.72 -13.40 8.88
N GLN A 80 -7.53 -13.31 7.81
CA GLN A 80 -7.89 -14.49 7.02
C GLN A 80 -6.89 -14.80 5.91
N CYS A 81 -6.39 -13.77 5.20
CA CYS A 81 -5.52 -14.03 4.04
C CYS A 81 -4.14 -13.39 4.17
N GLY A 82 -3.90 -12.58 5.19
CA GLY A 82 -2.58 -11.98 5.42
C GLY A 82 -2.26 -10.77 4.56
N THR A 83 -3.15 -10.36 3.67
CA THR A 83 -2.92 -9.18 2.85
C THR A 83 -2.71 -7.95 3.72
N ARG A 84 -1.70 -7.14 3.39
CA ARG A 84 -1.55 -5.83 4.02
C ARG A 84 -2.70 -4.95 3.62
N VAL A 85 -3.40 -4.42 4.61
CA VAL A 85 -4.59 -3.57 4.39
C VAL A 85 -4.27 -2.14 4.81
N PRO A 86 -5.14 -1.18 4.47
CA PRO A 86 -4.92 0.21 4.88
C PRO A 86 -4.84 0.36 6.39
N HIS A 87 -4.02 1.33 6.82
CA HIS A 87 -3.95 1.67 8.23
C HIS A 87 -3.69 3.16 8.40
N LYS A 88 -4.11 3.68 9.55
CA LYS A 88 -3.96 5.09 9.86
C LYS A 88 -2.53 5.39 10.28
N THR A 89 -1.98 6.49 9.75
CA THR A 89 -0.66 6.98 10.12
C THR A 89 -0.73 8.50 10.25
N GLY A 90 -0.67 9.00 11.47
CA GLY A 90 -0.92 10.42 11.73
C GLY A 90 -2.34 10.79 11.34
N GLU A 91 -2.48 11.83 10.52
CA GLU A 91 -3.77 12.29 10.03
C GLU A 91 -4.21 11.59 8.74
N ASN A 92 -3.36 10.75 8.20
CA ASN A 92 -3.60 10.10 6.91
C ASN A 92 -3.89 8.62 7.08
N MET A 93 -4.49 8.05 6.03
CA MET A 93 -4.50 6.60 5.82
C MET A 93 -3.41 6.27 4.83
N LEU A 94 -2.66 5.22 5.13
CA LEU A 94 -1.72 4.60 4.20
C LEU A 94 -2.45 3.48 3.48
N ILE A 95 -2.47 3.55 2.16
CA ILE A 95 -3.15 2.57 1.32
C ILE A 95 -2.10 1.81 0.52
N PRO A 96 -1.95 0.49 0.73
CA PRO A 96 -1.16 -0.31 -0.20
C PRO A 96 -1.83 -0.24 -1.58
N ALA A 97 -1.16 0.36 -2.54
CA ALA A 97 -1.82 0.79 -3.78
C ALA A 97 -2.34 -0.37 -4.62
N GLY A 98 -1.69 -1.53 -4.52
CA GLY A 98 -2.12 -2.70 -5.28
C GLY A 98 -3.49 -3.23 -4.89
N LEU A 99 -4.06 -2.79 -3.77
CA LEU A 99 -5.38 -3.21 -3.33
C LEU A 99 -6.51 -2.48 -4.04
N LEU A 100 -6.21 -1.37 -4.72
CA LEU A 100 -7.24 -0.58 -5.40
C LEU A 100 -7.72 -1.32 -6.64
N ASP A 101 -9.05 -1.33 -6.83
CA ASP A 101 -9.69 -2.14 -7.88
C ASP A 101 -9.64 -1.50 -9.26
N ARG A 102 -9.27 -0.22 -9.33
CA ARG A 102 -9.12 0.47 -10.62
C ARG A 102 -8.02 1.52 -10.51
N ASP A 103 -7.64 2.05 -11.64
CA ASP A 103 -6.61 3.08 -11.73
C ASP A 103 -6.98 4.26 -10.82
N PRO A 104 -6.13 4.62 -9.86
CA PRO A 104 -6.45 5.69 -8.93
C PRO A 104 -6.33 7.09 -9.54
N GLY A 105 -5.86 7.21 -10.79
CA GLY A 105 -5.63 8.52 -11.40
C GLY A 105 -4.39 9.22 -10.90
N ALA A 106 -3.62 8.57 -10.03
CA ALA A 106 -2.36 9.08 -9.51
C ALA A 106 -1.25 8.10 -9.88
N ARG A 107 -0.01 8.57 -9.85
CA ARG A 107 1.17 7.75 -10.15
C ARG A 107 2.19 7.91 -9.03
N PRO A 108 3.04 6.91 -8.80
CA PRO A 108 4.13 7.07 -7.85
C PRO A 108 4.98 8.27 -8.24
N GLU A 109 5.22 9.13 -7.27
CA GLU A 109 5.93 10.39 -7.51
C GLU A 109 7.43 10.25 -7.34
N ASN A 110 7.85 9.30 -6.50
CA ASN A 110 9.24 9.10 -6.18
C ASN A 110 9.47 7.76 -5.51
N SER A 111 10.75 7.40 -5.40
CA SER A 111 11.22 6.27 -4.60
C SER A 111 11.99 6.84 -3.42
N ILE A 112 11.53 6.56 -2.20
CA ILE A 112 12.18 7.07 -1.00
C ILE A 112 13.01 5.96 -0.35
N PHE A 113 13.99 6.38 0.47
CA PHE A 113 14.96 5.49 1.09
C PHE A 113 15.73 4.69 0.04
N TRP A 114 16.01 5.33 -1.09
CA TRP A 114 16.66 4.70 -2.24
C TRP A 114 18.05 4.16 -1.89
N LYS A 115 18.76 4.80 -0.99
CA LYS A 115 20.09 4.32 -0.61
C LYS A 115 20.05 2.98 0.12
N TYR A 116 18.88 2.59 0.63
CA TYR A 116 18.69 1.31 1.33
C TYR A 116 18.07 0.25 0.44
N LYS A 117 17.90 0.52 -0.85
CA LYS A 117 17.28 -0.43 -1.75
C LYS A 117 17.97 -1.78 -1.70
N ALA A 118 17.22 -2.84 -1.95
CA ALA A 118 17.75 -4.19 -1.96
C ALA A 118 18.86 -4.32 -2.98
N ALA A 119 19.93 -5.03 -2.62
CA ALA A 119 21.07 -5.20 -3.52
C ALA A 119 20.68 -5.93 -4.82
N TRP A 120 19.63 -6.75 -4.75
CA TRP A 120 19.15 -7.52 -5.91
C TRP A 120 18.10 -6.78 -6.74
N TYR A 121 17.73 -5.56 -6.37
CA TYR A 121 16.71 -4.82 -7.10
C TYR A 121 17.20 -4.44 -8.51
N VAL A 122 16.41 -4.79 -9.50
CA VAL A 122 16.66 -4.42 -10.89
C VAL A 122 15.45 -3.62 -11.38
N PRO A 123 15.65 -2.41 -11.92
CA PRO A 123 14.53 -1.65 -12.48
C PRO A 123 13.85 -2.41 -13.62
N PRO A 124 12.51 -2.36 -13.71
CA PRO A 124 11.80 -3.15 -14.72
C PRO A 124 12.24 -2.90 -16.16
N GLN A 125 12.68 -1.66 -16.49
CA GLN A 125 13.12 -1.37 -17.85
C GLN A 125 14.39 -2.14 -18.25
N ASP A 126 15.11 -2.69 -17.26
CA ASP A 126 16.38 -3.38 -17.50
C ASP A 126 16.22 -4.90 -17.54
N MET A 127 15.00 -5.41 -17.65
CA MET A 127 14.76 -6.84 -17.69
C MET A 127 13.70 -7.19 -18.73
N PRO A 128 13.71 -8.43 -19.23
CA PRO A 128 12.66 -8.88 -20.14
C PRO A 128 11.28 -8.83 -19.49
N LYS A 129 10.27 -8.59 -20.30
CA LYS A 129 8.88 -8.53 -19.84
C LYS A 129 8.04 -9.47 -20.66
N PHE A 130 7.20 -10.24 -20.01
CA PHE A 130 6.31 -11.21 -20.66
C PHE A 130 4.88 -10.87 -20.24
N ASP A 131 3.94 -11.04 -21.17
CA ASP A 131 2.54 -10.76 -20.87
C ASP A 131 1.98 -11.72 -19.81
N GLU A 132 2.49 -12.95 -19.81
CA GLU A 132 2.12 -13.96 -18.80
C GLU A 132 3.39 -14.58 -18.24
N LEU A 133 3.54 -15.87 -18.28
CA LEU A 133 4.68 -16.53 -17.64
C LEU A 133 5.98 -16.50 -18.44
N GLY A 134 5.89 -16.28 -19.73
CA GLY A 134 7.08 -16.24 -20.58
C GLY A 134 7.44 -17.53 -21.27
#